data_c27b9e8f681ea589828448b77a1cfaef
#
_entry.id   c27b9e8f681ea589828448b77a1cfaef
#
_cell.length_a   1.000
_cell.length_b   1.000
_cell.length_c   1.000
_cell.angle_alpha   90.00
_cell.angle_beta   90.00
_cell.angle_gamma   90.00
#
_symmetry.space_group_name_H-M   'P 1'
#
loop_
_entity.id
_entity.type
_entity.pdbx_description
1 polymer ?
#
loop_
_entity_poly.entity_id
_entity_poly.type
_entity_poly.pdbx_seq_one_letter_code
_entity_poly.pdbx_strand_id
1 'polypeptide(L)'
;MSTQTRSIRVALAAATFACLVLGCAPAKDPALARYQSEEKTVQGHIVTFDELDFVVFSGQKWDRLKESHAEDITVHWPDGHATHGIQQHIEDLKAMFVYAPDTRIKVHPVKFGAGDWTSVIGEMEGTFTQPMPIGGGKTIPPTGKAFKLTMCTVGHWRGGVMDEEYLFWDNATFMKQIGLGQ
;
A
#
# COMPACT_ATOMS: atom_id res chain seq x y z
N MET A 1 -5.20 72.00 -74.53
CA MET A 1 -4.72 70.57 -74.49
C MET A 1 -4.78 70.12 -73.07
N SER A 2 -5.83 69.33 -72.68
CA SER A 2 -6.07 68.88 -71.33
C SER A 2 -5.92 67.35 -71.34
N THR A 3 -4.95 66.84 -70.64
CA THR A 3 -4.71 65.41 -70.47
C THR A 3 -5.40 64.92 -69.18
N GLN A 4 -6.49 64.15 -69.35
CA GLN A 4 -7.16 63.47 -68.25
C GLN A 4 -6.44 62.16 -67.88
N THR A 5 -5.91 62.08 -66.68
CA THR A 5 -5.34 60.87 -66.14
C THR A 5 -6.43 60.05 -65.47
N ARG A 6 -6.76 58.85 -65.94
CA ARG A 6 -7.68 57.93 -65.35
C ARG A 6 -6.96 57.09 -64.26
N SER A 7 -7.35 57.26 -63.04
CA SER A 7 -6.88 56.38 -61.92
C SER A 7 -7.69 55.12 -61.91
N ILE A 8 -7.04 53.97 -62.09
CA ILE A 8 -7.61 52.65 -61.95
C ILE A 8 -7.49 52.29 -60.47
N ARG A 9 -8.64 52.15 -59.76
CA ARG A 9 -8.68 51.61 -58.38
C ARG A 9 -8.79 50.11 -58.49
N VAL A 10 -7.73 49.40 -58.13
CA VAL A 10 -7.74 47.95 -57.91
C VAL A 10 -8.29 47.66 -56.51
N ALA A 11 -9.46 47.06 -56.43
CA ALA A 11 -10.02 46.59 -55.23
C ALA A 11 -9.42 45.20 -54.89
N LEU A 12 -8.57 45.16 -53.85
CA LEU A 12 -8.01 43.92 -53.33
C LEU A 12 -9.05 43.29 -52.39
N ALA A 13 -9.74 42.26 -52.86
CA ALA A 13 -10.63 41.44 -52.02
C ALA A 13 -9.76 40.49 -51.19
N ALA A 14 -9.61 40.77 -49.89
CA ALA A 14 -9.00 39.85 -48.95
C ALA A 14 -9.99 38.77 -48.58
N ALA A 15 -9.87 37.57 -49.17
CA ALA A 15 -10.59 36.38 -48.76
C ALA A 15 -9.91 35.82 -47.50
N THR A 16 -10.50 36.09 -46.32
CA THR A 16 -10.13 35.45 -45.04
C THR A 16 -10.60 34.01 -45.06
N PHE A 17 -9.66 33.10 -45.29
CA PHE A 17 -9.87 31.65 -45.16
C PHE A 17 -9.84 31.30 -43.67
N ALA A 18 -11.01 31.25 -43.03
CA ALA A 18 -11.14 30.76 -41.66
C ALA A 18 -11.00 29.22 -41.67
N CYS A 19 -9.78 28.69 -41.41
CA CYS A 19 -9.58 27.29 -41.11
C CYS A 19 -10.28 26.96 -39.80
N LEU A 20 -11.47 26.39 -39.87
CA LEU A 20 -12.05 25.66 -38.74
C LEU A 20 -11.20 24.41 -38.47
N VAL A 21 -10.26 24.53 -37.56
CA VAL A 21 -9.60 23.34 -36.97
C VAL A 21 -10.65 22.71 -36.05
N LEU A 22 -11.46 21.80 -36.59
CA LEU A 22 -12.21 20.84 -35.76
C LEU A 22 -11.13 20.01 -35.07
N GLY A 23 -10.83 20.36 -33.83
CA GLY A 23 -9.99 19.56 -32.95
C GLY A 23 -10.72 18.24 -32.66
N CYS A 24 -10.47 17.20 -33.46
CA CYS A 24 -10.76 15.83 -33.02
C CYS A 24 -9.93 15.58 -31.78
N ALA A 25 -10.56 15.63 -30.59
CA ALA A 25 -9.97 15.08 -29.40
C ALA A 25 -9.65 13.60 -29.71
N PRO A 26 -8.41 13.14 -29.49
CA PRO A 26 -8.07 11.75 -29.73
C PRO A 26 -9.03 10.86 -28.95
N ALA A 27 -9.63 9.88 -29.62
CA ALA A 27 -10.46 8.89 -28.96
C ALA A 27 -9.62 8.26 -27.81
N LYS A 28 -10.16 8.26 -26.58
CA LYS A 28 -9.46 7.66 -25.44
C LYS A 28 -9.23 6.19 -25.74
N ASP A 29 -7.98 5.77 -25.74
CA ASP A 29 -7.62 4.36 -25.91
C ASP A 29 -8.22 3.56 -24.75
N PRO A 30 -9.11 2.58 -25.00
CA PRO A 30 -9.75 1.79 -23.96
C PRO A 30 -8.73 1.01 -23.11
N ALA A 31 -7.61 0.58 -23.69
CA ALA A 31 -6.56 -0.13 -22.97
C ALA A 31 -5.84 0.81 -21.98
N LEU A 32 -5.54 2.03 -22.40
CA LEU A 32 -4.96 3.06 -21.53
C LEU A 32 -5.92 3.45 -20.39
N ALA A 33 -7.21 3.61 -20.70
CA ALA A 33 -8.22 3.93 -19.69
C ALA A 33 -8.34 2.83 -18.63
N ARG A 34 -8.31 1.55 -19.06
CA ARG A 34 -8.31 0.40 -18.16
C ARG A 34 -7.05 0.39 -17.28
N TYR A 35 -5.88 0.54 -17.86
CA TYR A 35 -4.61 0.60 -17.12
C TYR A 35 -4.60 1.71 -16.07
N GLN A 36 -5.06 2.91 -16.44
CA GLN A 36 -5.17 4.04 -15.51
C GLN A 36 -6.14 3.75 -14.34
N SER A 37 -7.22 3.02 -14.61
CA SER A 37 -8.17 2.62 -13.57
C SER A 37 -7.56 1.59 -12.62
N GLU A 38 -6.88 0.58 -13.15
CA GLU A 38 -6.16 -0.43 -12.37
C GLU A 38 -5.08 0.20 -11.49
N GLU A 39 -4.26 1.08 -12.06
CA GLU A 39 -3.24 1.82 -11.32
C GLU A 39 -3.83 2.64 -10.18
N LYS A 40 -4.94 3.35 -10.41
CA LYS A 40 -5.62 4.10 -9.36
C LYS A 40 -6.11 3.20 -8.23
N THR A 41 -6.62 2.01 -8.55
CA THR A 41 -7.06 1.03 -7.56
C THR A 41 -5.88 0.55 -6.71
N VAL A 42 -4.77 0.16 -7.35
CA VAL A 42 -3.54 -0.25 -6.68
C VAL A 42 -3.01 0.84 -5.75
N GLN A 43 -2.97 2.10 -6.21
CA GLN A 43 -2.54 3.23 -5.37
C GLN A 43 -3.46 3.43 -4.17
N GLY A 44 -4.77 3.22 -4.32
CA GLY A 44 -5.73 3.20 -3.22
C GLY A 44 -5.41 2.13 -2.18
N HIS A 45 -5.15 0.90 -2.61
CA HIS A 45 -4.75 -0.21 -1.73
C HIS A 45 -3.44 0.09 -0.99
N ILE A 46 -2.44 0.66 -1.67
CA ILE A 46 -1.16 1.05 -1.05
C ILE A 46 -1.35 2.13 0.04
N VAL A 47 -2.22 3.11 -0.20
CA VAL A 47 -2.56 4.13 0.82
C VAL A 47 -3.25 3.50 2.02
N THR A 48 -4.19 2.58 1.80
CA THR A 48 -4.84 1.82 2.88
C THR A 48 -3.82 0.98 3.66
N PHE A 49 -2.82 0.42 2.98
CA PHE A 49 -1.74 -0.35 3.60
C PHE A 49 -0.84 0.53 4.49
N ASP A 50 -0.49 1.74 4.04
CA ASP A 50 0.26 2.71 4.86
C ASP A 50 -0.53 3.06 6.15
N GLU A 51 -1.83 3.32 6.04
CA GLU A 51 -2.70 3.60 7.21
C GLU A 51 -2.80 2.37 8.14
N LEU A 52 -2.90 1.16 7.57
CA LEU A 52 -2.88 -0.08 8.34
C LEU A 52 -1.64 -0.16 9.22
N ASP A 53 -0.45 -0.07 8.65
CA ASP A 53 0.78 -0.33 9.39
C ASP A 53 1.18 0.84 10.30
N PHE A 54 1.08 2.08 9.80
CA PHE A 54 1.57 3.24 10.55
C PHE A 54 0.61 3.71 11.64
N VAL A 55 -0.70 3.49 11.45
CA VAL A 55 -1.72 4.05 12.35
C VAL A 55 -2.51 2.97 13.08
N VAL A 56 -2.98 1.95 12.37
CA VAL A 56 -3.84 0.91 12.96
C VAL A 56 -3.01 -0.08 13.75
N PHE A 57 -2.07 -0.77 13.11
CA PHE A 57 -1.19 -1.74 13.75
C PHE A 57 -0.29 -1.08 14.81
N SER A 58 0.53 -0.09 14.42
CA SER A 58 1.47 0.58 15.33
C SER A 58 0.78 1.33 16.47
N GLY A 59 -0.45 1.78 16.26
CA GLY A 59 -1.30 2.41 17.27
C GLY A 59 -2.21 1.47 18.03
N GLN A 60 -2.15 0.15 17.75
CA GLN A 60 -2.99 -0.88 18.35
C GLN A 60 -4.50 -0.57 18.27
N LYS A 61 -4.95 0.00 17.14
CA LYS A 61 -6.35 0.40 16.92
C LYS A 61 -7.15 -0.74 16.30
N TRP A 62 -7.28 -1.82 17.02
CA TRP A 62 -7.80 -3.10 16.52
C TRP A 62 -9.23 -3.04 15.99
N ASP A 63 -10.06 -2.15 16.49
CA ASP A 63 -11.41 -1.87 16.02
C ASP A 63 -11.45 -1.31 14.58
N ARG A 64 -10.32 -0.77 14.12
CA ARG A 64 -10.15 -0.23 12.76
C ARG A 64 -9.54 -1.23 11.77
N LEU A 65 -9.10 -2.41 12.22
CA LEU A 65 -8.46 -3.40 11.33
C LEU A 65 -9.36 -3.79 10.14
N LYS A 66 -10.68 -3.78 10.35
CA LYS A 66 -11.71 -4.01 9.33
C LYS A 66 -11.71 -2.99 8.18
N GLU A 67 -11.01 -1.87 8.30
CA GLU A 67 -10.87 -0.87 7.23
C GLU A 67 -9.94 -1.37 6.12
N SER A 68 -9.08 -2.34 6.43
CA SER A 68 -8.10 -2.93 5.51
C SER A 68 -8.25 -4.46 5.35
N HIS A 69 -9.00 -5.14 6.22
CA HIS A 69 -9.13 -6.61 6.24
C HIS A 69 -10.58 -7.05 6.17
N ALA A 70 -10.83 -8.08 5.38
CA ALA A 70 -12.13 -8.76 5.31
C ALA A 70 -12.40 -9.56 6.60
N GLU A 71 -13.68 -9.74 6.94
CA GLU A 71 -14.08 -10.56 8.10
C GLU A 71 -13.60 -12.02 7.99
N ASP A 72 -13.53 -12.55 6.76
CA ASP A 72 -13.12 -13.91 6.41
C ASP A 72 -11.66 -14.03 5.96
N ILE A 73 -10.81 -13.04 6.27
CA ILE A 73 -9.41 -13.03 5.86
C ILE A 73 -8.67 -14.33 6.18
N THR A 74 -7.83 -14.77 5.25
CA THR A 74 -6.84 -15.81 5.47
C THR A 74 -5.45 -15.21 5.59
N VAL A 75 -4.74 -15.50 6.67
CA VAL A 75 -3.38 -15.00 6.93
C VAL A 75 -2.40 -16.15 6.93
N HIS A 76 -1.38 -16.08 6.07
CA HIS A 76 -0.29 -17.03 5.97
C HIS A 76 0.94 -16.51 6.71
N TRP A 77 1.38 -17.24 7.72
CA TRP A 77 2.47 -16.87 8.62
C TRP A 77 3.82 -17.41 8.15
N PRO A 78 4.95 -16.78 8.56
CA PRO A 78 6.29 -17.17 8.08
C PRO A 78 6.74 -18.58 8.47
N ASP A 79 6.11 -19.21 9.44
CA ASP A 79 6.38 -20.59 9.87
C ASP A 79 5.57 -21.64 9.08
N GLY A 80 4.74 -21.18 8.13
CA GLY A 80 3.96 -22.02 7.22
C GLY A 80 2.56 -22.38 7.71
N HIS A 81 2.14 -21.93 8.91
CA HIS A 81 0.74 -22.09 9.29
C HIS A 81 -0.14 -20.98 8.72
N ALA A 82 -1.46 -21.18 8.72
CA ALA A 82 -2.43 -20.16 8.33
C ALA A 82 -3.51 -20.02 9.40
N THR A 83 -4.01 -18.80 9.56
CA THR A 83 -5.16 -18.48 10.42
C THR A 83 -6.28 -17.87 9.60
N HIS A 84 -7.52 -17.95 10.11
CA HIS A 84 -8.71 -17.53 9.38
C HIS A 84 -9.59 -16.61 10.24
N GLY A 85 -10.09 -15.56 9.64
CA GLY A 85 -10.98 -14.60 10.25
C GLY A 85 -10.28 -13.47 10.98
N ILE A 86 -10.86 -12.28 10.86
CA ILE A 86 -10.28 -11.03 11.38
C ILE A 86 -10.09 -11.06 12.92
N GLN A 87 -10.97 -11.72 13.66
CA GLN A 87 -10.85 -11.79 15.12
C GLN A 87 -9.62 -12.60 15.55
N GLN A 88 -9.37 -13.75 14.87
CA GLN A 88 -8.16 -14.53 15.12
C GLN A 88 -6.92 -13.72 14.76
N HIS A 89 -6.93 -13.05 13.62
CA HIS A 89 -5.81 -12.21 13.20
C HIS A 89 -5.51 -11.10 14.21
N ILE A 90 -6.53 -10.43 14.77
CA ILE A 90 -6.35 -9.43 15.83
C ILE A 90 -5.66 -10.03 17.07
N GLU A 91 -6.05 -11.23 17.50
CA GLU A 91 -5.41 -11.88 18.65
C GLU A 91 -3.95 -12.25 18.36
N ASP A 92 -3.66 -12.72 17.15
CA ASP A 92 -2.29 -13.03 16.70
C ASP A 92 -1.40 -11.77 16.67
N LEU A 93 -1.91 -10.66 16.15
CA LEU A 93 -1.22 -9.37 16.16
C LEU A 93 -0.96 -8.85 17.57
N LYS A 94 -1.94 -8.93 18.47
CA LYS A 94 -1.81 -8.53 19.86
C LYS A 94 -0.73 -9.30 20.60
N ALA A 95 -0.49 -10.55 20.24
CA ALA A 95 0.49 -11.40 20.92
C ALA A 95 1.91 -10.78 20.89
N MET A 96 2.28 -10.07 19.81
CA MET A 96 3.56 -9.37 19.74
C MET A 96 3.67 -8.22 20.74
N PHE A 97 2.60 -7.46 20.93
CA PHE A 97 2.59 -6.31 21.84
C PHE A 97 2.61 -6.72 23.33
N VAL A 98 2.32 -7.99 23.65
CA VAL A 98 2.46 -8.50 25.01
C VAL A 98 3.90 -8.42 25.50
N TYR A 99 4.88 -8.78 24.66
CA TYR A 99 6.28 -8.83 25.07
C TYR A 99 7.10 -7.63 24.54
N ALA A 100 6.66 -6.99 23.47
CA ALA A 100 7.27 -5.80 22.88
C ALA A 100 6.22 -4.69 22.64
N PRO A 101 5.75 -4.02 23.71
CA PRO A 101 4.62 -3.09 23.65
C PRO A 101 4.88 -1.82 22.81
N ASP A 102 6.14 -1.53 22.49
CA ASP A 102 6.57 -0.42 21.65
C ASP A 102 6.74 -0.80 20.16
N THR A 103 6.28 -1.99 19.78
CA THR A 103 6.33 -2.47 18.39
C THR A 103 5.62 -1.50 17.45
N ARG A 104 6.27 -1.19 16.32
CA ARG A 104 5.73 -0.28 15.31
C ARG A 104 6.38 -0.45 13.96
N ILE A 105 5.67 -0.04 12.93
CA ILE A 105 6.15 0.13 11.56
C ILE A 105 6.03 1.60 11.20
N LYS A 106 7.10 2.24 10.69
CA LYS A 106 7.12 3.67 10.37
C LYS A 106 7.41 3.99 8.92
N VAL A 107 7.91 3.02 8.19
CA VAL A 107 8.36 3.23 6.81
C VAL A 107 8.13 1.99 5.97
N HIS A 108 7.68 2.23 4.75
CA HIS A 108 7.61 1.27 3.67
C HIS A 108 8.59 1.68 2.57
N PRO A 109 9.86 1.20 2.60
CA PRO A 109 10.87 1.57 1.62
C PRO A 109 10.57 1.08 0.21
N VAL A 110 9.80 0.00 0.08
CA VAL A 110 9.34 -0.55 -1.20
C VAL A 110 7.89 -0.94 -1.10
N LYS A 111 7.09 -0.46 -2.04
CA LYS A 111 5.69 -0.85 -2.17
C LYS A 111 5.24 -0.74 -3.62
N PHE A 112 4.50 -1.72 -4.09
CA PHE A 112 3.94 -1.78 -5.43
C PHE A 112 2.76 -2.74 -5.48
N GLY A 113 2.05 -2.77 -6.60
CA GLY A 113 0.97 -3.73 -6.83
C GLY A 113 0.61 -3.86 -8.28
N ALA A 114 -0.20 -4.85 -8.59
CA ALA A 114 -0.77 -5.09 -9.92
C ALA A 114 -2.10 -5.82 -9.78
N GLY A 115 -3.15 -5.34 -10.47
CA GLY A 115 -4.50 -5.89 -10.34
C GLY A 115 -4.99 -5.82 -8.89
N ASP A 116 -5.35 -6.97 -8.35
CA ASP A 116 -5.88 -7.10 -6.99
C ASP A 116 -4.78 -7.48 -5.95
N TRP A 117 -3.51 -7.34 -6.31
CA TRP A 117 -2.40 -7.68 -5.44
C TRP A 117 -1.52 -6.48 -5.10
N THR A 118 -1.06 -6.45 -3.85
CA THR A 118 -0.01 -5.52 -3.40
C THR A 118 1.14 -6.27 -2.75
N SER A 119 2.33 -5.69 -2.81
CA SER A 119 3.49 -6.13 -2.03
C SER A 119 4.12 -4.92 -1.35
N VAL A 120 4.34 -5.03 -0.05
CA VAL A 120 4.87 -3.95 0.78
C VAL A 120 6.02 -4.49 1.62
N ILE A 121 7.18 -3.84 1.56
CA ILE A 121 8.29 -4.08 2.49
C ILE A 121 8.19 -3.03 3.59
N GLY A 122 8.01 -3.49 4.84
CA GLY A 122 7.96 -2.67 6.04
C GLY A 122 9.19 -2.87 6.91
N GLU A 123 9.59 -1.83 7.64
CA GLU A 123 10.58 -1.93 8.71
C GLU A 123 9.85 -1.92 10.06
N MET A 124 9.77 -3.09 10.68
CA MET A 124 9.17 -3.27 12.01
C MET A 124 10.26 -3.16 13.08
N GLU A 125 10.03 -2.36 14.10
CA GLU A 125 10.95 -2.18 15.22
C GLU A 125 10.23 -2.27 16.56
N GLY A 126 10.95 -2.63 17.60
CA GLY A 126 10.44 -2.70 18.98
C GLY A 126 11.52 -3.14 19.95
N THR A 127 11.13 -3.32 21.24
CA THR A 127 12.04 -3.72 22.31
C THR A 127 11.42 -4.82 23.14
N PHE A 128 12.14 -5.92 23.35
CA PHE A 128 11.68 -7.05 24.20
C PHE A 128 11.80 -6.67 25.67
N THR A 129 10.76 -6.04 26.22
CA THR A 129 10.74 -5.46 27.57
C THR A 129 9.82 -6.14 28.55
N GLN A 130 8.93 -7.05 28.09
CA GLN A 130 7.97 -7.76 28.95
C GLN A 130 8.11 -9.29 28.77
N PRO A 131 7.69 -10.11 29.76
CA PRO A 131 7.76 -11.56 29.62
C PRO A 131 7.00 -12.07 28.38
N MET A 132 7.68 -12.89 27.56
CA MET A 132 7.10 -13.47 26.34
C MET A 132 6.41 -14.79 26.68
N PRO A 133 5.10 -14.94 26.48
CA PRO A 133 4.39 -16.20 26.66
C PRO A 133 4.85 -17.26 25.64
N ILE A 134 5.10 -18.50 26.10
CA ILE A 134 5.49 -19.65 25.27
C ILE A 134 4.54 -20.84 25.43
N GLY A 135 3.35 -20.60 25.95
CA GLY A 135 2.35 -21.62 26.22
C GLY A 135 2.55 -22.36 27.54
N GLY A 136 1.53 -23.12 27.96
CA GLY A 136 1.56 -23.90 29.21
C GLY A 136 1.82 -23.07 30.47
N GLY A 137 1.47 -21.78 30.47
CA GLY A 137 1.72 -20.87 31.59
C GLY A 137 3.19 -20.45 31.77
N LYS A 138 4.06 -20.82 30.84
CA LYS A 138 5.50 -20.48 30.86
C LYS A 138 5.77 -19.21 30.09
N THR A 139 6.82 -18.49 30.51
CA THR A 139 7.29 -17.27 29.84
C THR A 139 8.80 -17.28 29.71
N ILE A 140 9.29 -16.56 28.70
CA ILE A 140 10.70 -16.19 28.58
C ILE A 140 10.88 -14.80 29.20
N PRO A 141 11.82 -14.58 30.13
CA PRO A 141 12.05 -13.27 30.69
C PRO A 141 12.56 -12.29 29.64
N PRO A 142 12.23 -10.98 29.76
CA PRO A 142 12.68 -9.97 28.79
C PRO A 142 14.19 -9.81 28.81
N THR A 143 14.77 -9.54 27.66
CA THR A 143 16.21 -9.27 27.53
C THR A 143 16.53 -7.79 27.49
N GLY A 144 15.54 -6.91 27.29
CA GLY A 144 15.72 -5.48 27.05
C GLY A 144 16.33 -5.15 25.70
N LYS A 145 16.51 -6.13 24.81
CA LYS A 145 17.10 -5.91 23.50
C LYS A 145 16.07 -5.41 22.50
N ALA A 146 16.48 -4.44 21.70
CA ALA A 146 15.69 -3.94 20.57
C ALA A 146 15.84 -4.85 19.35
N PHE A 147 14.84 -4.81 18.50
CA PHE A 147 14.87 -5.42 17.17
C PHE A 147 14.48 -4.40 16.08
N LYS A 148 15.04 -4.60 14.91
CA LYS A 148 14.61 -3.98 13.66
C LYS A 148 14.58 -5.06 12.59
N LEU A 149 13.40 -5.33 12.07
CA LEU A 149 13.12 -6.45 11.22
C LEU A 149 12.54 -5.97 9.90
N THR A 150 13.13 -6.36 8.79
CA THR A 150 12.51 -6.19 7.48
C THR A 150 11.46 -7.28 7.29
N MET A 151 10.25 -6.88 7.01
CA MET A 151 9.15 -7.78 6.68
C MET A 151 8.59 -7.46 5.29
N CYS A 152 8.10 -8.47 4.60
CA CYS A 152 7.35 -8.31 3.36
C CYS A 152 5.95 -8.84 3.59
N THR A 153 4.95 -8.02 3.28
CA THR A 153 3.56 -8.44 3.25
C THR A 153 3.05 -8.42 1.82
N VAL A 154 2.42 -9.51 1.39
CA VAL A 154 1.72 -9.60 0.12
C VAL A 154 0.23 -9.73 0.42
N GLY A 155 -0.59 -8.83 -0.10
CA GLY A 155 -2.03 -8.81 0.11
C GLY A 155 -2.82 -8.98 -1.17
N HIS A 156 -3.83 -9.85 -1.16
CA HIS A 156 -4.87 -9.92 -2.16
C HIS A 156 -6.08 -9.11 -1.70
N TRP A 157 -6.65 -8.31 -2.59
CA TRP A 157 -7.72 -7.35 -2.28
C TRP A 157 -9.02 -7.72 -2.97
N ARG A 158 -10.10 -7.73 -2.21
CA ARG A 158 -11.46 -7.95 -2.70
C ARG A 158 -12.40 -6.89 -2.12
N GLY A 159 -13.00 -6.08 -2.98
CA GLY A 159 -13.93 -5.04 -2.54
C GLY A 159 -13.31 -3.94 -1.68
N GLY A 160 -12.01 -3.68 -1.83
CA GLY A 160 -11.29 -2.61 -1.13
C GLY A 160 -10.65 -3.01 0.20
N VAL A 161 -10.75 -4.28 0.61
CA VAL A 161 -10.09 -4.85 1.80
C VAL A 161 -9.32 -6.12 1.42
N MET A 162 -8.28 -6.46 2.18
CA MET A 162 -7.54 -7.71 1.99
C MET A 162 -8.37 -8.89 2.47
N ASP A 163 -8.50 -9.92 1.64
CA ASP A 163 -9.11 -11.21 1.98
C ASP A 163 -8.08 -12.34 2.08
N GLU A 164 -6.86 -12.09 1.62
CA GLU A 164 -5.73 -13.00 1.80
C GLU A 164 -4.45 -12.20 2.04
N GLU A 165 -3.66 -12.59 3.05
CA GLU A 165 -2.44 -11.93 3.45
C GLU A 165 -1.31 -12.95 3.64
N TYR A 166 -0.13 -12.65 3.11
CA TYR A 166 1.08 -13.46 3.28
C TYR A 166 2.14 -12.62 3.99
N LEU A 167 2.60 -13.10 5.12
CA LEU A 167 3.60 -12.46 5.95
C LEU A 167 4.95 -13.16 5.83
N PHE A 168 6.00 -12.40 5.58
CA PHE A 168 7.36 -12.90 5.45
C PHE A 168 8.32 -12.06 6.27
N TRP A 169 9.05 -12.71 7.17
CA TRP A 169 10.21 -12.16 7.87
C TRP A 169 11.15 -13.27 8.30
N ASP A 170 12.39 -12.91 8.63
CA ASP A 170 13.39 -13.85 9.12
C ASP A 170 13.27 -14.04 10.64
N ASN A 171 12.61 -15.12 11.06
CA ASN A 171 12.47 -15.49 12.46
C ASN A 171 13.82 -15.74 13.15
N ALA A 172 14.83 -16.28 12.46
CA ALA A 172 16.14 -16.52 13.04
C ALA A 172 16.85 -15.20 13.38
N THR A 173 16.80 -14.25 12.44
CA THR A 173 17.31 -12.88 12.69
C THR A 173 16.54 -12.18 13.82
N PHE A 174 15.21 -12.30 13.86
CA PHE A 174 14.41 -11.75 14.95
C PHE A 174 14.83 -12.30 16.31
N MET A 175 14.88 -13.63 16.45
CA MET A 175 15.27 -14.30 17.70
C MET A 175 16.69 -13.91 18.14
N LYS A 176 17.63 -13.78 17.19
CA LYS A 176 19.01 -13.32 17.47
C LYS A 176 19.03 -11.88 17.98
N GLN A 177 18.30 -10.97 17.37
CA GLN A 177 18.23 -9.57 17.78
C GLN A 177 17.67 -9.41 19.19
N ILE A 178 16.60 -10.12 19.54
CA ILE A 178 16.02 -10.09 20.89
C ILE A 178 16.81 -10.91 21.91
N GLY A 179 17.90 -11.58 21.49
CA GLY A 179 18.83 -12.30 22.38
C GLY A 179 18.41 -13.71 22.75
N LEU A 180 17.53 -14.33 21.97
CA LEU A 180 17.04 -15.70 22.16
C LEU A 180 17.57 -16.65 21.07
N GLY A 181 18.18 -16.16 20.01
CA GLY A 181 18.82 -16.96 18.96
C GLY A 181 20.26 -17.38 19.32
N GLN A 182 20.67 -18.50 18.70
CA GLN A 182 22.06 -18.96 18.74
C GLN A 182 22.94 -18.21 17.72
#